data_4378f190c7dee4bc6fb71d9cea9fe52d
#
_entry.id   4378f190c7dee4bc6fb71d9cea9fe52d
#
_cell.length_a   1.000
_cell.length_b   1.000
_cell.length_c   1.000
_cell.angle_alpha   90.00
_cell.angle_beta   90.00
_cell.angle_gamma   90.00
#
_symmetry.space_group_name_H-M   'P 1'
#
loop_
_entity.id
_entity.type
_entity.pdbx_description
1 polymer ?
#
loop_
_entity_poly.entity_id
_entity_poly.type
_entity_poly.pdbx_seq_one_letter_code
_entity_poly.pdbx_strand_id
1 'polypeptide(L)'
;MASLLVVSNQLADGVRPETVLPAVGLLSHELRSAPADTSALTESAKADVIVIDGRTDLANARMICRLFLSSGITLPLLLVVTEGGLAALNGDWGVSDFILDGAGPAEFDARIRLLLSSNDSDGLIQ
;
A
#
# COMPACT_ATOMS: atom_id res chain seq x y z
N MET A 1 13.25 4.23 -10.21
CA MET A 1 12.09 4.90 -9.57
C MET A 1 10.85 4.04 -9.76
N ALA A 2 10.15 3.78 -8.68
CA ALA A 2 8.93 2.98 -8.75
C ALA A 2 7.70 3.88 -8.72
N SER A 3 6.56 3.36 -9.13
CA SER A 3 5.28 4.03 -9.02
C SER A 3 4.51 3.44 -7.85
N LEU A 4 4.17 4.27 -6.88
CA LEU A 4 3.45 3.87 -5.67
C LEU A 4 2.01 4.35 -5.77
N LEU A 5 1.06 3.45 -5.54
CA LEU A 5 -0.35 3.84 -5.43
C LEU A 5 -0.71 3.89 -3.95
N VAL A 6 -1.05 5.07 -3.45
CA VAL A 6 -1.51 5.24 -2.07
C VAL A 6 -3.03 5.18 -2.07
N VAL A 7 -3.59 4.23 -1.34
CA VAL A 7 -5.03 4.02 -1.23
C VAL A 7 -5.47 4.36 0.18
N SER A 8 -6.35 5.33 0.33
CA SER A 8 -6.80 5.78 1.64
C SER A 8 -8.22 6.33 1.56
N ASN A 9 -9.00 6.09 2.61
CA ASN A 9 -10.33 6.68 2.71
C ASN A 9 -10.29 8.19 3.02
N GLN A 10 -9.09 8.72 3.25
CA GLN A 10 -8.90 10.17 3.43
C GLN A 10 -8.57 10.87 2.11
N LEU A 11 -8.35 10.12 1.04
CA LEU A 11 -8.05 10.70 -0.26
C LEU A 11 -9.34 10.98 -1.03
N ALA A 12 -9.53 12.24 -1.38
CA ALA A 12 -10.63 12.71 -2.18
C ALA A 12 -10.05 13.61 -3.28
N ASP A 13 -10.89 14.11 -4.16
CA ASP A 13 -10.43 14.99 -5.23
C ASP A 13 -9.64 16.17 -4.65
N GLY A 14 -8.43 16.36 -5.17
CA GLY A 14 -7.57 17.46 -4.77
C GLY A 14 -6.70 17.19 -3.54
N VAL A 15 -6.89 16.07 -2.86
CA VAL A 15 -6.04 15.71 -1.71
C VAL A 15 -4.85 14.92 -2.23
N ARG A 16 -3.64 15.35 -1.85
CA ARG A 16 -2.41 14.72 -2.31
C ARG A 16 -2.00 13.60 -1.35
N PRO A 17 -1.42 12.51 -1.86
CA PRO A 17 -1.06 11.35 -1.01
C PRO A 17 -0.04 11.71 0.07
N GLU A 18 0.89 12.64 -0.18
CA GLU A 18 1.86 13.05 0.82
C GLU A 18 1.23 13.83 1.96
N THR A 19 0.02 14.33 1.80
CA THR A 19 -0.73 14.96 2.89
C THR A 19 -1.24 13.92 3.87
N VAL A 20 -1.61 12.76 3.36
CA VAL A 20 -2.16 11.66 4.17
C VAL A 20 -1.02 10.85 4.79
N LEU A 21 0.03 10.58 4.03
CA LEU A 21 1.20 9.82 4.47
C LEU A 21 2.47 10.61 4.17
N PRO A 22 2.85 11.55 5.05
CA PRO A 22 3.99 12.44 4.76
C PRO A 22 5.31 11.71 4.52
N ALA A 23 5.53 10.58 5.19
CA ALA A 23 6.77 9.82 5.00
C ALA A 23 6.94 9.36 3.55
N VAL A 24 5.83 9.03 2.88
CA VAL A 24 5.87 8.57 1.49
C VAL A 24 6.27 9.70 0.54
N GLY A 25 5.88 10.92 0.88
CA GLY A 25 6.23 12.10 0.08
C GLY A 25 7.71 12.45 0.09
N LEU A 26 8.47 11.88 1.03
CA LEU A 26 9.90 12.11 1.11
C LEU A 26 10.72 11.09 0.32
N LEU A 27 10.07 10.12 -0.31
CA LEU A 27 10.73 9.09 -1.09
C LEU A 27 10.90 9.55 -2.54
N SER A 28 11.86 8.92 -3.24
CA SER A 28 12.17 9.26 -4.64
C SER A 28 11.32 8.46 -5.63
N HIS A 29 10.07 8.22 -5.29
CA HIS A 29 9.16 7.44 -6.13
C HIS A 29 8.04 8.31 -6.67
N GLU A 30 7.48 7.90 -7.80
CA GLU A 30 6.29 8.54 -8.33
C GLU A 30 5.09 8.15 -7.47
N LEU A 31 4.28 9.14 -7.09
CA LEU A 31 3.11 8.89 -6.25
C LEU A 31 1.82 9.03 -7.06
N ARG A 32 0.96 8.04 -6.92
CA ARG A 32 -0.41 8.06 -7.40
C ARG A 32 -1.32 7.87 -6.21
N SER A 33 -2.57 8.23 -6.34
CA SER A 33 -3.51 8.12 -5.24
C SER A 33 -4.87 7.65 -5.72
N ALA A 34 -5.59 6.97 -4.84
CA ALA A 34 -6.96 6.55 -5.09
C ALA A 34 -7.72 6.50 -3.77
N PRO A 35 -9.03 6.81 -3.76
CA PRO A 35 -9.84 6.57 -2.58
C PRO A 35 -9.96 5.07 -2.31
N ALA A 36 -10.32 4.72 -1.09
CA ALA A 36 -10.42 3.32 -0.67
C ALA A 36 -11.76 2.72 -1.13
N ASP A 37 -11.91 2.57 -2.43
CA ASP A 37 -13.07 1.97 -3.07
C ASP A 37 -12.62 1.25 -4.34
N THR A 38 -13.56 0.83 -5.17
CA THR A 38 -13.24 0.05 -6.37
C THR A 38 -12.42 0.81 -7.41
N SER A 39 -12.37 2.13 -7.35
CA SER A 39 -11.54 2.89 -8.29
C SER A 39 -10.06 2.61 -8.12
N ALA A 40 -9.64 2.13 -6.94
CA ALA A 40 -8.26 1.75 -6.69
C ALA A 40 -7.80 0.62 -7.62
N LEU A 41 -8.70 -0.27 -8.01
CA LEU A 41 -8.36 -1.36 -8.94
C LEU A 41 -7.91 -0.82 -10.29
N THR A 42 -8.59 0.18 -10.80
CA THR A 42 -8.24 0.80 -12.09
C THR A 42 -6.89 1.49 -12.00
N GLU A 43 -6.67 2.23 -10.92
CA GLU A 43 -5.43 2.97 -10.74
C GLU A 43 -4.23 2.04 -10.52
N SER A 44 -4.46 0.85 -9.98
CA SER A 44 -3.38 -0.10 -9.71
C SER A 44 -2.66 -0.57 -10.97
N ALA A 45 -3.28 -0.47 -12.14
CA ALA A 45 -2.66 -0.88 -13.39
C ALA A 45 -1.38 -0.11 -13.71
N LYS A 46 -1.21 1.06 -13.12
CA LYS A 46 -0.05 1.92 -13.36
C LYS A 46 0.94 1.92 -12.20
N ALA A 47 0.76 1.04 -11.23
CA ALA A 47 1.58 1.04 -10.02
C ALA A 47 2.50 -0.17 -9.97
N ASP A 48 3.57 -0.02 -9.19
CA ASP A 48 4.50 -1.12 -8.89
C ASP A 48 4.28 -1.68 -7.49
N VAL A 49 3.85 -0.83 -6.56
CA VAL A 49 3.51 -1.21 -5.18
C VAL A 49 2.26 -0.45 -4.78
N ILE A 50 1.39 -1.12 -4.03
CA ILE A 50 0.18 -0.50 -3.50
C ILE A 50 0.35 -0.31 -2.00
N VAL A 51 0.24 0.95 -1.55
CA VAL A 51 0.33 1.31 -0.12
C VAL A 51 -1.08 1.59 0.36
N ILE A 52 -1.59 0.75 1.25
CA ILE A 52 -2.96 0.85 1.75
C ILE A 52 -2.95 1.45 3.15
N ASP A 53 -3.68 2.54 3.33
CA ASP A 53 -3.80 3.22 4.61
C ASP A 53 -4.88 2.56 5.45
N GLY A 54 -4.47 1.82 6.48
CA GLY A 54 -5.39 1.14 7.39
C GLY A 54 -5.50 1.81 8.76
N ARG A 55 -5.09 3.08 8.90
CA ARG A 55 -5.01 3.73 10.20
C ARG A 55 -6.36 4.16 10.77
N THR A 56 -7.28 4.58 9.92
CA THR A 56 -8.53 5.19 10.36
C THR A 56 -9.75 4.28 10.22
N ASP A 57 -9.71 3.35 9.28
CA ASP A 57 -10.82 2.41 9.05
C ASP A 57 -10.25 1.05 8.67
N LEU A 58 -10.01 0.26 9.69
CA LEU A 58 -9.35 -1.03 9.51
C LEU A 58 -10.22 -2.01 8.73
N ALA A 59 -11.54 -1.99 8.96
CA ALA A 59 -12.46 -2.87 8.24
C ALA A 59 -12.49 -2.54 6.75
N ASN A 60 -12.47 -1.26 6.40
CA ASN A 60 -12.43 -0.85 5.01
C ASN A 60 -11.08 -1.23 4.36
N ALA A 61 -9.99 -1.08 5.10
CA ALA A 61 -8.67 -1.49 4.60
C ALA A 61 -8.64 -2.98 4.31
N ARG A 62 -9.21 -3.80 5.18
CA ARG A 62 -9.29 -5.24 4.97
C ARG A 62 -10.10 -5.56 3.71
N MET A 63 -11.23 -4.88 3.55
CA MET A 63 -12.07 -5.07 2.35
C MET A 63 -11.28 -4.75 1.08
N ILE A 64 -10.54 -3.66 1.07
CA ILE A 64 -9.74 -3.27 -0.09
C ILE A 64 -8.63 -4.29 -0.36
N CYS A 65 -7.94 -4.76 0.67
CA CYS A 65 -6.90 -5.78 0.50
C CYS A 65 -7.48 -7.04 -0.12
N ARG A 66 -8.63 -7.50 0.36
CA ARG A 66 -9.28 -8.69 -0.17
C ARG A 66 -9.80 -8.48 -1.59
N LEU A 67 -10.22 -7.26 -1.90
CA LEU A 67 -10.65 -6.91 -3.25
C LEU A 67 -9.48 -7.06 -4.24
N PHE A 68 -8.29 -6.56 -3.89
CA PHE A 68 -7.11 -6.75 -4.72
C PHE A 68 -6.77 -8.23 -4.87
N LEU A 69 -6.84 -8.98 -3.78
CA LEU A 69 -6.53 -10.40 -3.81
C LEU A 69 -7.47 -11.17 -4.73
N SER A 70 -8.77 -10.91 -4.63
CA SER A 70 -9.78 -11.62 -5.43
C SER A 70 -9.79 -11.18 -6.90
N SER A 71 -9.23 -10.02 -7.19
CA SER A 71 -9.15 -9.51 -8.57
C SER A 71 -8.01 -10.12 -9.37
N GLY A 72 -7.16 -10.94 -8.74
CA GLY A 72 -6.01 -11.52 -9.41
C GLY A 72 -4.83 -10.58 -9.58
N ILE A 73 -4.85 -9.44 -8.93
CA ILE A 73 -3.75 -8.49 -8.96
C ILE A 73 -2.59 -9.05 -8.15
N THR A 74 -1.40 -9.10 -8.75
CA THR A 74 -0.21 -9.70 -8.14
C THR A 74 0.77 -8.68 -7.59
N LEU A 75 0.42 -7.39 -7.62
CA LEU A 75 1.28 -6.34 -7.09
C LEU A 75 1.43 -6.51 -5.58
N PRO A 76 2.62 -6.19 -5.04
CA PRO A 76 2.79 -6.23 -3.59
C PRO A 76 1.94 -5.17 -2.90
N LEU A 77 1.35 -5.55 -1.77
CA LEU A 77 0.53 -4.68 -0.94
C LEU A 77 1.26 -4.40 0.37
N LEU A 78 1.48 -3.12 0.66
CA LEU A 78 2.05 -2.69 1.93
C LEU A 78 0.94 -2.01 2.74
N LEU A 79 0.61 -2.58 3.90
CA LEU A 79 -0.47 -2.06 4.74
C LEU A 79 0.10 -1.18 5.85
N VAL A 80 -0.38 0.06 5.92
CA VAL A 80 -0.01 0.98 7.00
C VAL A 80 -1.04 0.85 8.12
N VAL A 81 -0.60 0.48 9.31
CA VAL A 81 -1.49 0.24 10.46
C VAL A 81 -0.97 0.94 11.70
N THR A 82 -1.84 1.13 12.68
CA THR A 82 -1.44 1.51 14.02
C THR A 82 -1.06 0.26 14.80
N GLU A 83 -0.36 0.43 15.92
CA GLU A 83 -0.03 -0.72 16.76
C GLU A 83 -1.30 -1.46 17.22
N GLY A 84 -2.35 -0.71 17.56
CA GLY A 84 -3.62 -1.33 17.95
C GLY A 84 -4.27 -2.14 16.84
N GLY A 85 -4.01 -1.79 15.60
CA GLY A 85 -4.56 -2.52 14.45
C GLY A 85 -3.90 -3.86 14.18
N LEU A 86 -2.70 -4.09 14.74
CA LEU A 86 -1.97 -5.34 14.50
C LEU A 86 -2.73 -6.56 15.00
N ALA A 87 -3.57 -6.40 16.01
CA ALA A 87 -4.32 -7.53 16.56
C ALA A 87 -5.32 -8.12 15.55
N ALA A 88 -5.77 -7.33 14.60
CA ALA A 88 -6.73 -7.78 13.58
C ALA A 88 -6.06 -8.32 12.32
N LEU A 89 -4.76 -8.08 12.16
CA LEU A 89 -4.05 -8.47 10.96
C LEU A 89 -3.72 -9.97 10.98
N ASN A 90 -4.05 -10.66 9.90
CA ASN A 90 -3.71 -12.07 9.74
C ASN A 90 -3.54 -12.40 8.26
N GLY A 91 -3.28 -13.67 7.97
CA GLY A 91 -2.92 -14.10 6.62
C GLY A 91 -4.03 -13.97 5.57
N ASP A 92 -5.29 -13.85 5.98
CA ASP A 92 -6.39 -13.77 5.01
C ASP A 92 -6.54 -12.38 4.40
N TRP A 93 -5.80 -11.40 4.87
CA TRP A 93 -5.80 -10.06 4.28
C TRP A 93 -5.12 -10.02 2.90
N GLY A 94 -4.17 -10.92 2.66
CA GLY A 94 -3.46 -10.95 1.39
C GLY A 94 -2.40 -9.88 1.23
N VAL A 95 -1.99 -9.21 2.31
CA VAL A 95 -0.93 -8.20 2.23
C VAL A 95 0.43 -8.86 2.16
N SER A 96 1.36 -8.20 1.48
CA SER A 96 2.74 -8.70 1.36
C SER A 96 3.59 -8.33 2.58
N ASP A 97 3.30 -7.18 3.19
CA ASP A 97 4.01 -6.70 4.38
C ASP A 97 3.15 -5.62 5.04
N PHE A 98 3.55 -5.23 6.23
CA PHE A 98 2.90 -4.13 6.95
C PHE A 98 3.96 -3.17 7.48
N ILE A 99 3.52 -1.97 7.84
CA ILE A 99 4.40 -0.97 8.45
C ILE A 99 3.57 -0.16 9.44
N LEU A 100 4.17 0.20 10.56
CA LEU A 100 3.50 1.02 11.56
C LEU A 100 3.48 2.49 11.11
N ASP A 101 2.43 3.18 11.47
CA ASP A 101 2.20 4.57 11.07
C ASP A 101 3.26 5.55 11.60
N GLY A 102 3.97 5.17 12.67
CA GLY A 102 5.05 5.99 13.20
C GLY A 102 6.39 5.79 12.52
N ALA A 103 6.48 4.91 11.54
CA ALA A 103 7.74 4.66 10.84
C ALA A 103 8.17 5.88 10.04
N GLY A 104 9.48 6.12 10.01
CA GLY A 104 10.05 7.21 9.22
C GLY A 104 10.19 6.84 7.75
N PRO A 105 10.61 7.82 6.93
CA PRO A 105 10.74 7.58 5.49
C PRO A 105 11.77 6.50 5.15
N ALA A 106 12.83 6.36 5.94
CA ALA A 106 13.83 5.32 5.67
C ALA A 106 13.25 3.93 5.78
N GLU A 107 12.38 3.69 6.77
CA GLU A 107 11.75 2.38 6.92
C GLU A 107 10.74 2.12 5.79
N PHE A 108 9.94 3.12 5.43
CA PHE A 108 9.04 3.01 4.29
C PHE A 108 9.81 2.63 3.02
N ASP A 109 10.90 3.35 2.76
CA ASP A 109 11.71 3.11 1.57
C ASP A 109 12.30 1.71 1.57
N ALA A 110 12.83 1.26 2.71
CA ALA A 110 13.44 -0.07 2.82
C ALA A 110 12.42 -1.17 2.56
N ARG A 111 11.23 -1.07 3.14
CA ARG A 111 10.19 -2.07 2.94
C ARG A 111 9.71 -2.09 1.49
N ILE A 112 9.56 -0.93 0.88
CA ILE A 112 9.16 -0.84 -0.53
C ILE A 112 10.22 -1.46 -1.43
N ARG A 113 11.50 -1.18 -1.19
CA ARG A 113 12.59 -1.78 -1.97
C ARG A 113 12.62 -3.29 -1.83
N LEU A 114 12.38 -3.80 -0.63
CA LEU A 114 12.34 -5.25 -0.42
C LEU A 114 11.17 -5.90 -1.15
N LEU A 115 10.02 -5.25 -1.15
CA LEU A 115 8.86 -5.77 -1.87
C LEU A 115 9.09 -5.79 -3.37
N LEU A 116 9.70 -4.74 -3.91
CA LEU A 116 10.03 -4.68 -5.33
C LEU A 116 11.04 -5.74 -5.71
N SER A 117 12.06 -5.93 -4.88
CA SER A 117 13.11 -6.92 -5.12
C SER A 117 12.55 -8.35 -5.06
N SER A 118 11.68 -8.63 -4.10
CA SER A 118 11.06 -9.96 -4.00
C SER A 118 10.21 -10.28 -5.22
N ASN A 119 9.48 -9.30 -5.71
CA ASN A 119 8.65 -9.48 -6.89
C ASN A 119 9.51 -9.77 -8.12
N ASP A 120 10.61 -9.03 -8.28
CA ASP A 120 11.55 -9.25 -9.37
C ASP A 120 12.25 -10.62 -9.23
N SER A 121 12.63 -10.99 -8.01
CA SER A 121 13.29 -12.28 -7.75
C SER A 121 12.42 -13.45 -8.12
N ASP A 122 11.12 -13.36 -7.87
CA ASP A 122 10.19 -14.42 -8.24
C ASP A 122 10.20 -14.65 -9.75
N GLY A 123 10.38 -13.60 -10.53
CA GLY A 123 10.50 -13.72 -11.98
C GLY A 123 11.82 -14.28 -12.44
N LEU A 124 12.88 -14.16 -11.64
CA LEU A 124 14.22 -14.57 -12.03
C LEU A 124 14.56 -16.01 -11.67
N ILE A 125 13.86 -16.60 -10.73
CA ILE A 125 14.17 -17.93 -10.22
C ILE A 125 13.70 -19.03 -11.16
N GLN A 126 12.98 -18.72 -12.16
CA GLN A 126 12.38 -19.67 -13.10
C GLN A 126 13.39 -20.54 -13.85
#